data_90278207b0be3823b20a8b6cf18a6c95
#
_entry.id   90278207b0be3823b20a8b6cf18a6c95
#
_cell.length_a   1.000
_cell.length_b   1.000
_cell.length_c   1.000
_cell.angle_alpha   90.00
_cell.angle_beta   90.00
_cell.angle_gamma   90.00
#
_symmetry.space_group_name_H-M   'P 1'
#
loop_
_entity.id
_entity.type
_entity.pdbx_description
1 polymer ?
#
loop_
_entity_poly.entity_id
_entity_poly.type
_entity_poly.pdbx_seq_one_letter_code
_entity_poly.pdbx_strand_id
1 'polypeptide(L)'
;RRAGLLVALSEGFTPRPKISFGLALPTGAESVAEYVDIDLRPDISAADLGLDSLAGRRAFTEGLSAALPIGFDVVVVAERPAGAGSLQDSVTTCTWEFWHPRLTTEDHRRACQLMAADTLVIERERKGKLSTDDVRPLILDLFTKFAGSDIAAGREGDGSVLVADLSTVGRGLRLSEFAELAYPGHDARDVRAMRTHQWTEGPDGRREVLDAPDADLAVAGPAGIAPLAEAPA
;
A
#
# COMPACT_ATOMS: atom_id res chain seq x y z
N ARG A 1 14.68 -6.17 16.31
CA ARG A 1 15.55 -6.04 17.51
C ARG A 1 14.98 -5.05 18.53
N ARG A 2 14.55 -3.82 18.12
CA ARG A 2 13.98 -2.82 19.04
C ARG A 2 12.69 -3.29 19.71
N ALA A 3 11.82 -3.95 18.95
CA ALA A 3 10.55 -4.47 19.46
C ALA A 3 10.68 -5.75 20.31
N GLY A 4 11.87 -6.30 20.51
CA GLY A 4 12.07 -7.53 21.28
C GLY A 4 11.50 -8.79 20.66
N LEU A 5 10.97 -8.76 19.43
CA LEU A 5 10.40 -9.92 18.78
C LEU A 5 11.43 -11.02 18.53
N LEU A 6 11.07 -12.24 18.93
CA LEU A 6 11.84 -13.44 18.70
C LEU A 6 11.47 -14.03 17.33
N VAL A 7 12.06 -13.44 16.28
CA VAL A 7 11.82 -13.81 14.88
C VAL A 7 12.59 -15.08 14.54
N ALA A 8 11.97 -15.98 13.78
CA ALA A 8 12.64 -17.14 13.22
C ALA A 8 13.72 -16.74 12.22
N LEU A 9 14.75 -17.53 12.11
CA LEU A 9 15.84 -17.34 11.17
C LEU A 9 15.76 -18.36 10.03
N SER A 10 16.18 -17.95 8.83
CA SER A 10 16.34 -18.88 7.71
C SER A 10 17.48 -19.86 7.98
N GLU A 11 17.40 -21.04 7.38
CA GLU A 11 18.47 -22.00 7.37
C GLU A 11 19.60 -21.54 6.42
N GLY A 12 20.84 -21.99 6.68
CA GLY A 12 22.00 -21.74 5.83
C GLY A 12 23.15 -21.01 6.53
N PHE A 13 24.20 -20.72 5.76
CA PHE A 13 25.45 -20.13 6.29
C PHE A 13 25.32 -18.69 6.81
N THR A 14 24.32 -17.96 6.35
CA THR A 14 24.03 -16.59 6.79
C THR A 14 22.56 -16.48 7.17
N PRO A 15 22.18 -16.88 8.39
CA PRO A 15 20.78 -16.84 8.82
C PRO A 15 20.21 -15.42 8.77
N ARG A 16 19.05 -15.27 8.16
CA ARG A 16 18.33 -13.99 8.07
C ARG A 16 16.99 -14.10 8.78
N PRO A 17 16.49 -13.02 9.41
CA PRO A 17 15.14 -12.99 9.93
C PRO A 17 14.13 -13.35 8.85
N LYS A 18 13.20 -14.25 9.18
CA LYS A 18 12.09 -14.60 8.30
C LYS A 18 11.02 -13.51 8.40
N ILE A 19 11.20 -12.48 7.60
CA ILE A 19 10.29 -11.34 7.45
C ILE A 19 10.03 -11.19 5.95
N SER A 20 8.76 -11.23 5.56
CA SER A 20 8.32 -11.06 4.18
C SER A 20 7.41 -9.87 4.08
N PHE A 21 7.77 -8.92 3.25
CA PHE A 21 6.90 -7.80 2.92
C PHE A 21 5.92 -8.22 1.81
N GLY A 22 4.76 -7.60 1.79
CA GLY A 22 3.85 -7.67 0.67
C GLY A 22 4.49 -7.11 -0.60
N LEU A 23 3.74 -6.41 -1.41
CA LEU A 23 4.29 -5.75 -2.59
C LEU A 23 5.18 -4.58 -2.18
N ALA A 24 6.44 -4.59 -2.62
CA ALA A 24 7.37 -3.51 -2.36
C ALA A 24 6.77 -2.16 -2.81
N LEU A 25 6.86 -1.15 -1.93
CA LEU A 25 6.41 0.20 -2.25
C LEU A 25 7.37 0.81 -3.29
N PRO A 26 6.88 1.29 -4.43
CA PRO A 26 7.72 1.99 -5.41
C PRO A 26 8.37 3.24 -4.81
N THR A 27 9.60 3.53 -5.22
CA THR A 27 10.31 4.74 -4.77
C THR A 27 9.51 5.99 -5.14
N GLY A 28 9.33 6.88 -4.18
CA GLY A 28 8.58 8.13 -4.36
C GLY A 28 7.07 8.00 -4.12
N ALA A 29 6.55 6.79 -3.91
CA ALA A 29 5.16 6.58 -3.54
C ALA A 29 4.98 6.62 -2.01
N GLU A 30 3.78 6.97 -1.59
CA GLU A 30 3.30 6.90 -0.21
C GLU A 30 2.41 5.66 -0.02
N SER A 31 2.19 5.23 1.21
CA SER A 31 1.28 4.12 1.50
C SER A 31 0.72 4.19 2.91
N VAL A 32 -0.54 3.80 3.04
CA VAL A 32 -1.21 3.54 4.33
C VAL A 32 -1.62 2.07 4.44
N ALA A 33 -1.20 1.23 3.48
CA ALA A 33 -1.58 -0.18 3.37
C ALA A 33 -0.35 -1.06 3.14
N GLU A 34 0.62 -1.01 4.05
CA GLU A 34 1.78 -1.90 4.01
C GLU A 34 1.56 -3.11 4.91
N TYR A 35 1.86 -4.29 4.36
CA TYR A 35 1.71 -5.56 5.06
C TYR A 35 3.06 -6.27 5.18
N VAL A 36 3.26 -6.93 6.32
CA VAL A 36 4.47 -7.71 6.59
C VAL A 36 4.12 -8.99 7.33
N ASP A 37 4.61 -10.11 6.83
CA ASP A 37 4.61 -11.38 7.53
C ASP A 37 5.89 -11.53 8.34
N ILE A 38 5.77 -11.95 9.58
CA ILE A 38 6.88 -12.22 10.50
C ILE A 38 6.72 -13.64 11.04
N ASP A 39 7.64 -14.53 10.67
CA ASP A 39 7.68 -15.86 11.27
C ASP A 39 8.33 -15.78 12.65
N LEU A 40 7.61 -16.19 13.67
CA LEU A 40 8.13 -16.27 15.03
C LEU A 40 8.95 -17.55 15.20
N ARG A 41 9.83 -17.57 16.20
CA ARG A 41 10.49 -18.80 16.60
C ARG A 41 9.45 -19.87 16.95
N PRO A 42 9.74 -21.17 16.70
CA PRO A 42 8.77 -22.26 16.93
C PRO A 42 8.32 -22.43 18.40
N ASP A 43 9.10 -21.90 19.34
CA ASP A 43 8.82 -21.94 20.77
C ASP A 43 7.94 -20.75 21.25
N ILE A 44 7.53 -19.86 20.34
CA ILE A 44 6.70 -18.69 20.64
C ILE A 44 5.34 -18.85 19.95
N SER A 45 4.28 -18.81 20.73
CA SER A 45 2.91 -18.82 20.24
C SER A 45 2.29 -17.43 20.20
N ALA A 46 1.14 -17.29 19.55
CA ALA A 46 0.36 -16.06 19.59
C ALA A 46 -0.08 -15.70 21.02
N ALA A 47 -0.39 -16.70 21.85
CA ALA A 47 -0.76 -16.49 23.24
C ALA A 47 0.38 -15.91 24.09
N ASP A 48 1.63 -16.32 23.82
CA ASP A 48 2.81 -15.76 24.52
C ASP A 48 3.01 -14.26 24.23
N LEU A 49 2.45 -13.78 23.13
CA LEU A 49 2.44 -12.37 22.74
C LEU A 49 1.13 -11.65 23.12
N GLY A 50 0.19 -12.36 23.79
CA GLY A 50 -1.10 -11.83 24.16
C GLY A 50 -2.08 -11.64 22.99
N LEU A 51 -1.79 -12.21 21.81
CA LEU A 51 -2.60 -12.03 20.60
C LEU A 51 -3.94 -12.79 20.61
N ASP A 52 -4.19 -13.59 21.64
CA ASP A 52 -5.44 -14.29 21.90
C ASP A 52 -6.56 -13.40 22.47
N SER A 53 -6.21 -12.21 22.95
CA SER A 53 -7.15 -11.23 23.48
C SER A 53 -7.10 -9.89 22.76
N LEU A 54 -8.22 -9.17 22.73
CA LEU A 54 -8.30 -7.82 22.15
C LEU A 54 -7.33 -6.84 22.83
N ALA A 55 -7.30 -6.85 24.16
CA ALA A 55 -6.41 -5.99 24.95
C ALA A 55 -4.93 -6.29 24.68
N GLY A 56 -4.58 -7.57 24.57
CA GLY A 56 -3.22 -7.98 24.26
C GLY A 56 -2.79 -7.60 22.84
N ARG A 57 -3.65 -7.79 21.84
CA ARG A 57 -3.39 -7.33 20.45
C ARG A 57 -3.14 -5.83 20.40
N ARG A 58 -3.96 -5.05 21.11
CA ARG A 58 -3.79 -3.60 21.19
C ARG A 58 -2.46 -3.22 21.83
N ALA A 59 -2.12 -3.80 22.98
CA ALA A 59 -0.86 -3.55 23.65
C ALA A 59 0.35 -3.93 22.79
N PHE A 60 0.24 -5.05 22.04
CA PHE A 60 1.28 -5.50 21.12
C PHE A 60 1.45 -4.54 19.93
N THR A 61 0.34 -4.08 19.33
CA THR A 61 0.32 -3.10 18.24
C THR A 61 0.96 -1.78 18.67
N GLU A 62 0.58 -1.26 19.84
CA GLU A 62 1.14 -0.04 20.43
C GLU A 62 2.66 -0.20 20.73
N GLY A 63 3.06 -1.35 21.28
CA GLY A 63 4.47 -1.66 21.54
C GLY A 63 5.31 -1.77 20.27
N LEU A 64 4.77 -2.33 19.20
CA LEU A 64 5.43 -2.38 17.89
C LEU A 64 5.58 -0.98 17.30
N SER A 65 4.51 -0.18 17.30
CA SER A 65 4.53 1.20 16.78
C SER A 65 5.59 2.03 17.50
N ALA A 66 5.67 1.94 18.83
CA ALA A 66 6.69 2.64 19.63
C ALA A 66 8.14 2.21 19.30
N ALA A 67 8.34 1.01 18.77
CA ALA A 67 9.66 0.49 18.39
C ALA A 67 10.05 0.83 16.94
N LEU A 68 9.12 1.28 16.11
CA LEU A 68 9.35 1.66 14.72
C LEU A 68 9.85 3.12 14.61
N PRO A 69 10.41 3.51 13.46
CA PRO A 69 10.72 4.90 13.17
C PRO A 69 9.46 5.78 13.17
N ILE A 70 9.63 7.07 13.44
CA ILE A 70 8.54 8.06 13.32
C ILE A 70 7.93 7.99 11.90
N GLY A 71 6.60 7.99 11.82
CA GLY A 71 5.85 7.86 10.56
C GLY A 71 5.50 6.42 10.17
N PHE A 72 5.85 5.45 11.03
CA PHE A 72 5.44 4.06 10.87
C PHE A 72 4.61 3.63 12.07
N ASP A 73 3.32 3.45 11.85
CA ASP A 73 2.40 2.98 12.88
C ASP A 73 1.83 1.60 12.49
N VAL A 74 1.78 0.71 13.46
CA VAL A 74 1.13 -0.59 13.28
C VAL A 74 -0.36 -0.42 13.55
N VAL A 75 -1.19 -0.67 12.55
CA VAL A 75 -2.64 -0.50 12.65
C VAL A 75 -3.29 -1.76 13.20
N VAL A 76 -2.87 -2.93 12.71
CA VAL A 76 -3.47 -4.22 13.06
C VAL A 76 -2.45 -5.33 13.02
N VAL A 77 -2.63 -6.31 13.88
CA VAL A 77 -1.86 -7.56 13.91
C VAL A 77 -2.81 -8.75 13.95
N ALA A 78 -2.57 -9.72 13.10
CA ALA A 78 -3.33 -10.96 13.07
C ALA A 78 -2.40 -12.17 12.90
N GLU A 79 -2.86 -13.33 13.33
CA GLU A 79 -2.18 -14.59 13.06
C GLU A 79 -2.43 -15.00 11.60
N ARG A 80 -1.34 -15.35 10.89
CA ARG A 80 -1.45 -15.84 9.52
C ARG A 80 -1.95 -17.29 9.53
N PRO A 81 -3.00 -17.63 8.76
CA PRO A 81 -3.48 -18.99 8.65
C PRO A 81 -2.38 -19.97 8.22
N ALA A 82 -2.36 -21.15 8.80
CA ALA A 82 -1.44 -22.20 8.41
C ALA A 82 -1.63 -22.56 6.93
N GLY A 83 -0.51 -22.59 6.18
CA GLY A 83 -0.53 -22.89 4.74
C GLY A 83 -0.92 -21.72 3.85
N ALA A 84 -1.12 -20.52 4.39
CA ALA A 84 -1.31 -19.33 3.58
C ALA A 84 -0.10 -19.08 2.68
N GLY A 85 -0.34 -18.71 1.41
CA GLY A 85 0.69 -18.32 0.45
C GLY A 85 1.47 -17.07 0.87
N SER A 86 2.51 -16.71 0.11
CA SER A 86 3.22 -15.46 0.37
C SER A 86 2.30 -14.25 0.12
N LEU A 87 2.51 -13.17 0.88
CA LEU A 87 1.77 -11.92 0.66
C LEU A 87 1.92 -11.42 -0.79
N GLN A 88 3.13 -11.50 -1.33
CA GLN A 88 3.42 -11.03 -2.69
C GLN A 88 2.62 -11.77 -3.76
N ASP A 89 2.42 -13.09 -3.58
CA ASP A 89 1.67 -13.92 -4.54
C ASP A 89 0.16 -13.85 -4.32
N SER A 90 -0.27 -13.47 -3.12
CA SER A 90 -1.67 -13.38 -2.74
C SER A 90 -2.35 -12.10 -3.19
N VAL A 91 -1.60 -10.98 -3.26
CA VAL A 91 -2.16 -9.68 -3.64
C VAL A 91 -2.33 -9.61 -5.15
N THR A 92 -3.57 -9.44 -5.59
CA THR A 92 -3.96 -9.39 -7.02
C THR A 92 -4.23 -7.98 -7.52
N THR A 93 -4.52 -7.04 -6.61
CA THR A 93 -4.87 -5.66 -6.93
C THR A 93 -4.39 -4.73 -5.84
N CYS A 94 -3.97 -3.52 -6.23
CA CYS A 94 -3.75 -2.40 -5.32
C CYS A 94 -4.63 -1.22 -5.69
N THR A 95 -5.23 -0.57 -4.70
CA THR A 95 -5.89 0.72 -4.86
C THR A 95 -4.90 1.83 -4.59
N TRP A 96 -4.85 2.77 -5.51
CA TRP A 96 -3.97 3.93 -5.48
C TRP A 96 -4.76 5.22 -5.58
N GLU A 97 -4.33 6.27 -4.88
CA GLU A 97 -4.78 7.64 -5.07
C GLU A 97 -3.67 8.43 -5.77
N PHE A 98 -4.04 9.14 -6.84
CA PHE A 98 -3.14 10.01 -7.58
C PHE A 98 -3.56 11.46 -7.48
N TRP A 99 -2.60 12.36 -7.26
CA TRP A 99 -2.85 13.79 -7.20
C TRP A 99 -1.61 14.62 -7.56
N HIS A 100 -1.84 15.87 -7.88
CA HIS A 100 -0.81 16.89 -8.05
C HIS A 100 -1.47 18.26 -7.85
N PRO A 101 -0.80 19.28 -7.27
CA PRO A 101 -1.40 20.60 -7.01
C PRO A 101 -2.02 21.29 -8.22
N ARG A 102 -1.55 20.98 -9.42
CA ARG A 102 -2.05 21.56 -10.69
C ARG A 102 -3.10 20.69 -11.40
N LEU A 103 -3.38 19.50 -10.90
CA LEU A 103 -4.46 18.66 -11.43
C LEU A 103 -5.78 19.09 -10.82
N THR A 104 -6.82 19.10 -11.64
CA THR A 104 -8.17 19.45 -11.28
C THR A 104 -9.11 18.24 -11.33
N THR A 105 -10.29 18.36 -10.76
CA THR A 105 -11.36 17.37 -10.92
C THR A 105 -11.62 17.03 -12.38
N GLU A 106 -11.48 18.02 -13.30
CA GLU A 106 -11.68 17.76 -14.74
C GLU A 106 -10.56 16.91 -15.34
N ASP A 107 -9.31 17.11 -14.91
CA ASP A 107 -8.18 16.27 -15.34
C ASP A 107 -8.38 14.83 -14.87
N HIS A 108 -8.80 14.62 -13.64
CA HIS A 108 -9.12 13.30 -13.11
C HIS A 108 -10.30 12.64 -13.85
N ARG A 109 -11.36 13.42 -14.15
CA ARG A 109 -12.50 12.91 -14.93
C ARG A 109 -12.08 12.51 -16.35
N ARG A 110 -11.17 13.26 -16.97
CA ARG A 110 -10.61 12.92 -18.27
C ARG A 110 -9.77 11.64 -18.19
N ALA A 111 -8.99 11.46 -17.14
CA ALA A 111 -8.24 10.21 -16.89
C ALA A 111 -9.18 9.00 -16.77
N CYS A 112 -10.37 9.15 -16.18
CA CYS A 112 -11.35 8.06 -16.12
C CYS A 112 -11.82 7.58 -17.51
N GLN A 113 -11.67 8.38 -18.57
CA GLN A 113 -12.01 7.96 -19.93
C GLN A 113 -11.09 6.84 -20.45
N LEU A 114 -9.94 6.60 -19.83
CA LEU A 114 -9.10 5.44 -20.14
C LEU A 114 -9.86 4.12 -20.00
N MET A 115 -10.88 4.07 -19.14
CA MET A 115 -11.72 2.88 -18.98
C MET A 115 -12.54 2.54 -20.23
N ALA A 116 -12.81 3.50 -21.10
CA ALA A 116 -13.55 3.30 -22.35
C ALA A 116 -12.68 2.83 -23.53
N ALA A 117 -11.36 2.80 -23.36
CA ALA A 117 -10.45 2.34 -24.40
C ALA A 117 -10.47 0.80 -24.48
N ASP A 118 -10.45 0.26 -25.69
CA ASP A 118 -10.31 -1.19 -25.92
C ASP A 118 -8.88 -1.67 -25.62
N THR A 119 -7.88 -0.83 -25.92
CA THR A 119 -6.45 -1.10 -25.70
C THR A 119 -5.74 0.17 -25.25
N LEU A 120 -4.73 0.02 -24.38
CA LEU A 120 -3.80 1.08 -23.98
C LEU A 120 -2.38 0.56 -24.15
N VAL A 121 -1.75 0.95 -25.23
CA VAL A 121 -0.44 0.43 -25.64
C VAL A 121 0.66 1.33 -25.11
N ILE A 122 1.62 0.75 -24.41
CA ILE A 122 2.85 1.42 -23.96
C ILE A 122 4.09 0.73 -24.51
N GLU A 123 5.15 1.49 -24.72
CA GLU A 123 6.46 0.95 -25.04
C GLU A 123 7.31 0.84 -23.78
N ARG A 124 7.98 -0.30 -23.62
CA ARG A 124 8.87 -0.59 -22.49
C ARG A 124 10.23 -1.01 -23.01
N GLU A 125 11.26 -0.42 -22.46
CA GLU A 125 12.63 -0.86 -22.72
C GLU A 125 13.15 -1.72 -21.59
N ARG A 126 13.71 -2.89 -21.92
CA ARG A 126 14.41 -3.76 -20.97
C ARG A 126 15.70 -4.30 -21.60
N LYS A 127 16.82 -3.98 -21.00
CA LYS A 127 18.16 -4.43 -21.46
C LYS A 127 18.41 -4.08 -22.94
N GLY A 128 18.02 -2.89 -23.37
CA GLY A 128 18.16 -2.43 -24.76
C GLY A 128 17.16 -3.03 -25.75
N LYS A 129 16.18 -3.82 -25.28
CA LYS A 129 15.13 -4.40 -26.11
C LYS A 129 13.80 -3.69 -25.83
N LEU A 130 13.21 -3.13 -26.88
CA LEU A 130 11.86 -2.56 -26.82
C LEU A 130 10.82 -3.69 -26.86
N SER A 131 9.78 -3.53 -26.07
CA SER A 131 8.56 -4.35 -26.09
C SER A 131 7.34 -3.46 -26.00
N THR A 132 6.30 -3.85 -26.69
CA THR A 132 5.02 -3.16 -26.68
C THR A 132 4.05 -4.00 -25.86
N ASP A 133 3.43 -3.39 -24.85
CA ASP A 133 2.49 -4.07 -23.96
C ASP A 133 1.14 -3.32 -23.98
N ASP A 134 0.04 -4.07 -24.10
CA ASP A 134 -1.30 -3.53 -23.82
C ASP A 134 -1.53 -3.58 -22.31
N VAL A 135 -1.68 -2.42 -21.70
CA VAL A 135 -1.86 -2.28 -20.25
C VAL A 135 -3.30 -2.00 -19.83
N ARG A 136 -4.24 -1.91 -20.80
CA ARG A 136 -5.65 -1.70 -20.49
C ARG A 136 -6.23 -2.76 -19.52
N PRO A 137 -5.92 -4.06 -19.64
CA PRO A 137 -6.38 -5.08 -18.71
C PRO A 137 -5.85 -4.93 -17.28
N LEU A 138 -4.78 -4.14 -17.08
CA LEU A 138 -4.20 -3.91 -15.77
C LEU A 138 -4.90 -2.77 -14.99
N ILE A 139 -5.75 -1.99 -15.65
CA ILE A 139 -6.55 -0.93 -15.04
C ILE A 139 -7.95 -1.49 -14.83
N LEU A 140 -8.27 -1.82 -13.58
CA LEU A 140 -9.52 -2.52 -13.24
C LEU A 140 -10.66 -1.55 -12.99
N ASP A 141 -10.37 -0.42 -12.32
CA ASP A 141 -11.35 0.64 -12.07
C ASP A 141 -10.67 2.01 -11.95
N LEU A 142 -11.39 3.06 -12.34
CA LEU A 142 -10.98 4.45 -12.21
C LEU A 142 -12.17 5.32 -11.82
N PHE A 143 -12.02 6.10 -10.75
CA PHE A 143 -13.01 7.10 -10.38
C PHE A 143 -12.37 8.31 -9.68
N THR A 144 -13.08 9.42 -9.67
CA THR A 144 -12.66 10.65 -8.98
C THR A 144 -13.38 10.76 -7.65
N LYS A 145 -12.64 11.12 -6.60
CA LYS A 145 -13.21 11.48 -5.31
C LYS A 145 -12.54 12.74 -4.75
N PHE A 146 -13.12 13.35 -3.74
CA PHE A 146 -12.45 14.34 -2.91
C PHE A 146 -11.69 13.61 -1.79
N ALA A 147 -10.46 14.04 -1.53
CA ALA A 147 -9.71 13.52 -0.38
C ALA A 147 -10.45 13.86 0.91
N GLY A 148 -10.56 12.88 1.81
CA GLY A 148 -11.12 13.13 3.15
C GLY A 148 -10.28 14.16 3.91
N SER A 149 -10.90 14.84 4.88
CA SER A 149 -10.27 15.93 5.65
C SER A 149 -8.93 15.55 6.26
N ASP A 150 -8.77 14.29 6.68
CA ASP A 150 -7.56 13.78 7.36
C ASP A 150 -6.40 13.53 6.38
N ILE A 151 -6.72 13.27 5.12
CA ILE A 151 -5.73 13.02 4.06
C ILE A 151 -5.50 14.31 3.24
N ALA A 152 -6.47 15.22 3.22
CA ALA A 152 -6.37 16.52 2.54
C ALA A 152 -5.42 17.50 3.26
N ALA A 153 -5.10 17.26 4.55
CA ALA A 153 -4.17 18.09 5.31
C ALA A 153 -2.76 17.98 4.66
N GLY A 154 -2.39 19.01 3.89
CA GLY A 154 -1.12 19.10 3.17
C GLY A 154 -1.20 18.81 1.66
N ARG A 155 -2.38 18.53 1.10
CA ARG A 155 -2.58 18.47 -0.35
C ARG A 155 -3.03 19.84 -0.87
N GLU A 156 -2.19 20.46 -1.67
CA GLU A 156 -2.54 21.66 -2.42
C GLU A 156 -3.44 21.29 -3.61
N GLY A 157 -4.29 22.21 -4.08
CA GLY A 157 -5.17 22.01 -5.22
C GLY A 157 -6.65 22.06 -4.83
N ASP A 158 -7.54 21.51 -5.67
CA ASP A 158 -9.00 21.49 -5.43
C ASP A 158 -9.44 20.36 -4.48
N GLY A 159 -8.49 19.61 -3.95
CA GLY A 159 -8.74 18.47 -3.04
C GLY A 159 -9.25 17.21 -3.74
N SER A 160 -9.37 17.20 -5.07
CA SER A 160 -9.75 16.01 -5.82
C SER A 160 -8.57 15.05 -6.00
N VAL A 161 -8.87 13.77 -6.10
CA VAL A 161 -7.90 12.72 -6.39
C VAL A 161 -8.50 11.73 -7.39
N LEU A 162 -7.66 11.15 -8.23
CA LEU A 162 -8.02 9.98 -9.03
C LEU A 162 -7.73 8.73 -8.20
N VAL A 163 -8.74 7.88 -8.06
CA VAL A 163 -8.58 6.53 -7.49
C VAL A 163 -8.45 5.54 -8.62
N ALA A 164 -7.45 4.67 -8.54
CA ALA A 164 -7.20 3.63 -9.51
C ALA A 164 -7.01 2.28 -8.84
N ASP A 165 -7.77 1.29 -9.27
CA ASP A 165 -7.52 -0.11 -8.95
C ASP A 165 -6.64 -0.72 -10.04
N LEU A 166 -5.39 -1.02 -9.68
CA LEU A 166 -4.40 -1.55 -10.59
C LEU A 166 -4.07 -3.01 -10.27
N SER A 167 -4.12 -3.87 -11.28
CA SER A 167 -3.74 -5.27 -11.16
C SER A 167 -2.24 -5.41 -10.88
N THR A 168 -1.90 -6.34 -9.99
CA THR A 168 -0.54 -6.73 -9.68
C THR A 168 -0.14 -8.05 -10.34
N VAL A 169 -1.10 -8.68 -11.02
CA VAL A 169 -0.92 -10.00 -11.66
C VAL A 169 0.00 -9.86 -12.86
N GLY A 170 1.00 -10.73 -12.94
CA GLY A 170 1.97 -10.74 -14.02
C GLY A 170 2.92 -9.54 -14.01
N ARG A 171 3.07 -8.88 -15.16
CA ARG A 171 3.89 -7.66 -15.27
C ARG A 171 3.02 -6.44 -15.00
N GLY A 172 2.93 -6.02 -13.75
CA GLY A 172 2.15 -4.87 -13.34
C GLY A 172 2.47 -3.58 -14.08
N LEU A 173 1.56 -2.61 -14.00
CA LEU A 173 1.73 -1.25 -14.51
C LEU A 173 2.50 -0.42 -13.48
N ARG A 174 3.58 0.26 -13.91
CA ARG A 174 4.31 1.17 -13.04
C ARG A 174 3.49 2.43 -12.80
N LEU A 175 3.66 3.05 -11.63
CA LEU A 175 2.92 4.28 -11.30
C LEU A 175 3.25 5.42 -12.28
N SER A 176 4.50 5.53 -12.74
CA SER A 176 4.89 6.51 -13.75
C SER A 176 4.26 6.23 -15.12
N GLU A 177 4.20 4.97 -15.54
CA GLU A 177 3.54 4.58 -16.79
C GLU A 177 2.03 4.88 -16.74
N PHE A 178 1.40 4.64 -15.59
CA PHE A 178 0.00 5.00 -15.38
C PHE A 178 -0.19 6.53 -15.40
N ALA A 179 0.67 7.28 -14.71
CA ALA A 179 0.58 8.75 -14.66
C ALA A 179 0.77 9.38 -16.05
N GLU A 180 1.66 8.84 -16.88
CA GLU A 180 1.85 9.28 -18.28
C GLU A 180 0.58 9.08 -19.12
N LEU A 181 -0.13 7.96 -18.93
CA LEU A 181 -1.40 7.67 -19.60
C LEU A 181 -2.54 8.56 -19.09
N ALA A 182 -2.62 8.73 -17.76
CA ALA A 182 -3.72 9.45 -17.11
C ALA A 182 -3.61 10.96 -17.29
N TYR A 183 -2.39 11.50 -17.35
CA TYR A 183 -2.13 12.94 -17.36
C TYR A 183 -1.12 13.36 -18.45
N PRO A 184 -1.45 13.15 -19.72
CA PRO A 184 -0.58 13.53 -20.81
C PRO A 184 -0.31 15.05 -20.73
N GLY A 185 0.98 15.41 -20.74
CA GLY A 185 1.43 16.82 -20.62
C GLY A 185 1.89 17.21 -19.20
N HIS A 186 1.75 16.36 -18.22
CA HIS A 186 2.38 16.48 -16.90
C HIS A 186 3.60 15.57 -16.80
N ASP A 187 4.63 15.97 -16.04
CA ASP A 187 5.72 15.05 -15.73
C ASP A 187 5.21 14.01 -14.74
N ALA A 188 5.25 12.74 -15.14
CA ALA A 188 4.77 11.65 -14.31
C ALA A 188 5.46 11.56 -12.94
N ARG A 189 6.69 12.11 -12.83
CA ARG A 189 7.43 12.14 -11.56
C ARG A 189 6.89 13.16 -10.57
N ASP A 190 6.16 14.17 -11.05
CA ASP A 190 5.52 15.17 -10.20
C ASP A 190 4.16 14.69 -9.68
N VAL A 191 3.55 13.70 -10.35
CA VAL A 191 2.29 13.11 -9.91
C VAL A 191 2.56 12.22 -8.70
N ARG A 192 1.98 12.59 -7.58
CA ARG A 192 2.09 11.82 -6.33
C ARG A 192 1.12 10.65 -6.35
N ALA A 193 1.53 9.56 -5.72
CA ALA A 193 0.72 8.36 -5.61
C ALA A 193 0.79 7.80 -4.20
N MET A 194 -0.38 7.42 -3.65
CA MET A 194 -0.48 6.78 -2.35
C MET A 194 -1.25 5.46 -2.48
N ARG A 195 -0.66 4.36 -2.02
CA ARG A 195 -1.34 3.08 -1.91
C ARG A 195 -2.25 3.09 -0.70
N THR A 196 -3.54 2.88 -0.94
CA THR A 196 -4.55 2.88 0.12
C THR A 196 -5.01 1.49 0.51
N HIS A 197 -4.96 0.52 -0.41
CA HIS A 197 -5.38 -0.86 -0.15
C HIS A 197 -4.54 -1.86 -0.94
N GLN A 198 -4.43 -3.07 -0.40
CA GLN A 198 -3.94 -4.25 -1.08
C GLN A 198 -5.00 -5.34 -0.99
N TRP A 199 -5.42 -5.87 -2.13
CA TRP A 199 -6.53 -6.78 -2.24
C TRP A 199 -6.07 -8.18 -2.64
N THR A 200 -6.70 -9.17 -2.05
CA THR A 200 -6.59 -10.59 -2.39
C THR A 200 -7.92 -11.08 -2.93
N GLU A 201 -7.90 -12.13 -3.77
CA GLU A 201 -9.10 -12.80 -4.22
C GLU A 201 -9.47 -13.91 -3.23
N GLY A 202 -10.74 -13.96 -2.84
CA GLY A 202 -11.32 -14.99 -2.01
C GLY A 202 -12.53 -15.64 -2.68
N PRO A 203 -13.12 -16.67 -2.06
CA PRO A 203 -14.32 -17.34 -2.60
C PRO A 203 -15.51 -16.41 -2.78
N ASP A 204 -15.61 -15.40 -1.92
CA ASP A 204 -16.70 -14.42 -1.90
C ASP A 204 -16.34 -13.12 -2.63
N GLY A 205 -15.24 -13.09 -3.38
CA GLY A 205 -14.73 -11.94 -4.09
C GLY A 205 -13.49 -11.29 -3.45
N ARG A 206 -13.25 -10.05 -3.81
CA ARG A 206 -12.10 -9.26 -3.37
C ARG A 206 -12.22 -8.89 -1.89
N ARG A 207 -11.14 -9.11 -1.13
CA ARG A 207 -11.02 -8.72 0.28
C ARG A 207 -9.64 -8.13 0.57
N GLU A 208 -9.52 -7.33 1.60
CA GLU A 208 -8.21 -6.88 2.08
C GLU A 208 -7.34 -8.04 2.57
N VAL A 209 -6.02 -7.84 2.58
CA VAL A 209 -5.05 -8.82 3.09
C VAL A 209 -5.35 -9.17 4.55
N LEU A 210 -5.67 -8.17 5.34
CA LEU A 210 -6.21 -8.33 6.69
C LEU A 210 -7.57 -7.67 6.71
N ASP A 211 -8.64 -8.47 6.73
CA ASP A 211 -9.93 -7.97 7.17
C ASP A 211 -9.75 -7.54 8.62
N ALA A 212 -9.94 -6.26 8.92
CA ALA A 212 -9.97 -5.82 10.29
C ALA A 212 -11.14 -6.55 10.97
N PRO A 213 -10.87 -7.58 11.78
CA PRO A 213 -11.94 -8.23 12.51
C PRO A 213 -12.36 -7.25 13.59
N ASP A 214 -13.46 -6.60 13.42
CA ASP A 214 -14.06 -5.57 14.27
C ASP A 214 -13.45 -4.16 14.08
N ALA A 215 -14.31 -3.22 13.71
CA ALA A 215 -14.04 -1.78 13.68
C ALA A 215 -13.52 -1.24 15.05
N ASP A 216 -13.63 -2.02 16.12
CA ASP A 216 -13.10 -1.73 17.46
C ASP A 216 -11.58 -1.94 17.59
N LEU A 217 -10.91 -2.56 16.60
CA LEU A 217 -9.46 -2.76 16.58
C LEU A 217 -8.70 -1.68 15.80
N ALA A 218 -9.38 -0.86 15.03
CA ALA A 218 -8.76 0.29 14.39
C ALA A 218 -8.29 1.24 15.49
N VAL A 219 -6.99 1.25 15.76
CA VAL A 219 -6.36 2.37 16.47
C VAL A 219 -6.70 3.61 15.66
N ALA A 220 -7.35 4.59 16.27
CA ALA A 220 -7.59 5.87 15.62
C ALA A 220 -6.29 6.32 14.96
N GLY A 221 -6.32 6.50 13.63
CA GLY A 221 -5.15 6.93 12.87
C GLY A 221 -4.51 8.14 13.54
N PRO A 222 -3.21 8.39 13.32
CA PRO A 222 -2.47 9.41 14.05
C PRO A 222 -3.22 10.74 13.96
N ALA A 223 -3.57 11.28 15.12
CA ALA A 223 -4.05 12.64 15.25
C ALA A 223 -3.07 13.57 14.52
N GLY A 224 -3.56 14.34 13.55
CA GLY A 224 -2.83 15.13 12.59
C GLY A 224 -1.42 15.55 13.00
N ILE A 225 -0.48 15.32 12.11
CA ILE A 225 0.90 15.78 12.23
C ILE A 225 0.83 17.32 12.35
N ALA A 226 1.13 17.83 13.54
CA ALA A 226 1.32 19.27 13.71
C ALA A 226 2.48 19.71 12.80
N PRO A 227 2.37 20.86 12.11
CA PRO A 227 3.46 21.36 11.27
C PRO A 227 4.71 21.55 12.13
N LEU A 228 5.85 21.05 11.64
CA LEU A 228 7.16 21.29 12.22
C LEU A 228 7.34 22.82 12.36
N ALA A 229 7.47 23.30 13.58
CA ALA A 229 7.81 24.69 13.84
C ALA A 229 9.15 25.01 13.16
N GLU A 230 9.16 26.08 12.35
CA GLU A 230 10.39 26.62 11.77
C GLU A 230 11.41 26.90 12.89
N ALA A 231 12.62 26.37 12.69
CA ALA A 231 13.74 26.71 13.56
C ALA A 231 14.08 28.20 13.40
N PRO A 232 14.31 28.94 14.49
CA PRO A 232 14.73 30.33 14.38
C PRO A 232 16.12 30.44 13.77
N ALA A 233 16.31 31.46 12.95
CA ALA A 233 17.54 31.83 12.23
C ALA A 233 18.73 32.10 13.17
#